data_bac58802e628be273606ef93a73ce871
#
_entry.id   bac58802e628be273606ef93a73ce871
#
_cell.length_a   1.000
_cell.length_b   1.000
_cell.length_c   1.000
_cell.angle_alpha   90.00
_cell.angle_beta   90.00
_cell.angle_gamma   90.00
#
_symmetry.space_group_name_H-M   'P 1'
#
loop_
_entity.id
_entity.type
_entity.pdbx_description
1 polymer ?
#
loop_
_entity_poly.entity_id
_entity_poly.type
_entity_poly.pdbx_seq_one_letter_code
_entity_poly.pdbx_strand_id
1 'polypeptide(L)'
;PLQRVAFGTSGHRGSSLLLSFNEAHILAVTQAICERRVREKATGPLFLGMDTHALSEPAFRSALEVLAGNGVEVMVDRDGGYTPTPVISHAILSHNRGRREGLADGIVITPSHNPPEDGGFKYNPPHGGPADTGVTREIEERANGILRSGSGEVRRLPFERALAAGTTRRHDYVGSYVGDLGGVLDLEAIRGAGIRIGVDPLGGSGVGYWEPIAERYGLNLTVVNPAVDPTFRFMPLDWDGKIRMDCSSPFAMAGLIAMRDRFDVAFGNDTDADRHGIVTPTAGLLNPNRYLAVAIDYLFRNRAGWRGDAGIGKTVVSSGMIDRVAARLSRRLHEVPVGFKWFVQGLSDGTLGFGGEESAGASFLREDGTAWSTDKDGLILGLLAAEMMATTGRDPGEHYADLTREFGAPVYERIDAPATKAQKAALSALSPSLVTAKTLAGERIEAMLTTAPGNGAAIGGLKVVTANGWFAARPSGTEDVYKLYAESFLGADPLRRIQEEARALIARVFSSLGRGSHPGALH
;
A
#
# COMPACT_ATOMS: atom_id res chain seq x y z
N PRO A 1 -25.72 -8.63 -15.83
CA PRO A 1 -25.80 -7.66 -14.75
C PRO A 1 -24.41 -7.08 -14.54
N LEU A 2 -24.30 -5.76 -14.50
CA LEU A 2 -23.07 -5.07 -14.12
C LEU A 2 -22.62 -5.60 -12.76
N GLN A 3 -21.34 -5.92 -12.62
CA GLN A 3 -20.79 -6.28 -11.32
C GLN A 3 -20.91 -5.08 -10.38
N ARG A 4 -21.04 -5.35 -9.09
CA ARG A 4 -21.16 -4.30 -8.08
C ARG A 4 -19.85 -3.56 -7.92
N VAL A 5 -19.94 -2.27 -7.60
CA VAL A 5 -18.81 -1.56 -6.97
C VAL A 5 -18.51 -2.24 -5.65
N ALA A 6 -17.25 -2.56 -5.41
CA ALA A 6 -16.76 -3.11 -4.15
C ALA A 6 -15.39 -2.51 -3.86
N PHE A 7 -15.28 -1.77 -2.74
CA PHE A 7 -14.00 -1.26 -2.29
C PHE A 7 -13.27 -2.35 -1.49
N GLY A 8 -12.12 -2.76 -2.01
CA GLY A 8 -11.19 -3.65 -1.30
C GLY A 8 -10.40 -2.90 -0.22
N THR A 9 -9.17 -3.34 0.03
CA THR A 9 -8.28 -2.73 1.03
C THR A 9 -7.94 -1.27 0.69
N SER A 10 -7.85 -0.93 -0.61
CA SER A 10 -7.47 0.41 -1.07
C SER A 10 -8.15 0.78 -2.40
N GLY A 11 -9.49 0.82 -2.43
CA GLY A 11 -10.23 1.25 -3.59
C GLY A 11 -10.99 0.13 -4.32
N HIS A 12 -11.80 0.52 -5.31
CA HIS A 12 -12.47 -0.39 -6.22
C HIS A 12 -11.53 -0.77 -7.36
N ARG A 13 -11.39 -2.06 -7.66
CA ARG A 13 -10.57 -2.60 -8.75
C ARG A 13 -11.35 -3.63 -9.56
N GLY A 14 -11.01 -3.75 -10.81
CA GLY A 14 -11.60 -4.75 -11.68
C GLY A 14 -11.12 -4.63 -13.12
N SER A 15 -11.65 -5.50 -13.99
CA SER A 15 -11.31 -5.55 -15.40
C SER A 15 -12.53 -5.15 -16.26
N SER A 16 -12.30 -4.40 -17.32
CA SER A 16 -13.34 -4.07 -18.30
C SER A 16 -13.83 -5.32 -19.04
N LEU A 17 -12.94 -6.28 -19.27
CA LEU A 17 -13.26 -7.56 -19.92
C LEU A 17 -14.21 -8.41 -19.10
N LEU A 18 -14.18 -8.27 -17.77
CA LEU A 18 -15.06 -8.97 -16.83
C LEU A 18 -16.26 -8.11 -16.39
N LEU A 19 -16.45 -6.93 -16.99
CA LEU A 19 -17.50 -5.96 -16.65
C LEU A 19 -17.47 -5.49 -15.18
N SER A 20 -16.31 -5.60 -14.51
CA SER A 20 -16.12 -5.22 -13.12
C SER A 20 -15.48 -3.84 -12.95
N PHE A 21 -14.95 -3.25 -14.04
CA PHE A 21 -14.44 -1.88 -14.09
C PHE A 21 -14.75 -1.28 -15.47
N ASN A 22 -15.68 -0.36 -15.53
CA ASN A 22 -16.10 0.31 -16.76
C ASN A 22 -16.68 1.70 -16.46
N GLU A 23 -17.05 2.44 -17.50
CA GLU A 23 -17.56 3.81 -17.38
C GLU A 23 -18.71 3.93 -16.36
N ALA A 24 -19.67 3.00 -16.36
CA ALA A 24 -20.80 3.06 -15.44
C ALA A 24 -20.36 3.03 -13.96
N HIS A 25 -19.33 2.22 -13.62
CA HIS A 25 -18.74 2.19 -12.28
C HIS A 25 -18.11 3.53 -11.94
N ILE A 26 -17.31 4.11 -12.86
CA ILE A 26 -16.61 5.38 -12.63
C ILE A 26 -17.61 6.52 -12.42
N LEU A 27 -18.64 6.60 -13.28
CA LEU A 27 -19.70 7.59 -13.16
C LEU A 27 -20.41 7.49 -11.81
N ALA A 28 -20.79 6.27 -11.41
CA ALA A 28 -21.52 6.02 -10.17
C ALA A 28 -20.67 6.33 -8.92
N VAL A 29 -19.41 5.89 -8.90
CA VAL A 29 -18.50 6.14 -7.77
C VAL A 29 -18.19 7.64 -7.63
N THR A 30 -17.90 8.31 -8.75
CA THR A 30 -17.60 9.75 -8.75
C THR A 30 -18.81 10.57 -8.31
N GLN A 31 -20.02 10.25 -8.78
CA GLN A 31 -21.26 10.89 -8.36
C GLN A 31 -21.52 10.68 -6.86
N ALA A 32 -21.31 9.46 -6.35
CA ALA A 32 -21.43 9.17 -4.91
C ALA A 32 -20.46 10.01 -4.06
N ILE A 33 -19.23 10.20 -4.53
CA ILE A 33 -18.24 11.08 -3.87
C ILE A 33 -18.71 12.53 -3.91
N CYS A 34 -19.22 13.04 -5.04
CA CYS A 34 -19.76 14.40 -5.13
C CYS A 34 -20.89 14.63 -4.12
N GLU A 35 -21.82 13.68 -4.01
CA GLU A 35 -22.94 13.77 -3.06
C GLU A 35 -22.46 13.71 -1.61
N ARG A 36 -21.45 12.86 -1.31
CA ARG A 36 -20.81 12.85 -0.01
C ARG A 36 -20.18 14.21 0.30
N ARG A 37 -19.42 14.79 -0.63
CA ARG A 37 -18.79 16.12 -0.45
C ARG A 37 -19.83 17.20 -0.10
N VAL A 38 -20.98 17.20 -0.76
CA VAL A 38 -22.09 18.13 -0.45
C VAL A 38 -22.59 17.92 0.97
N ARG A 39 -22.83 16.68 1.39
CA ARG A 39 -23.31 16.34 2.73
C ARG A 39 -22.30 16.72 3.82
N GLU A 40 -21.01 16.46 3.58
CA GLU A 40 -19.92 16.80 4.51
C GLU A 40 -19.51 18.29 4.43
N LYS A 41 -20.17 19.08 3.54
CA LYS A 41 -19.82 20.50 3.29
C LYS A 41 -18.35 20.68 2.89
N ALA A 42 -17.79 19.74 2.13
CA ALA A 42 -16.43 19.81 1.61
C ALA A 42 -16.37 20.84 0.47
N THR A 43 -15.82 22.00 0.76
CA THR A 43 -15.75 23.15 -0.16
C THR A 43 -14.34 23.37 -0.75
N GLY A 44 -13.33 22.64 -0.28
CA GLY A 44 -11.98 22.70 -0.82
C GLY A 44 -11.84 21.98 -2.15
N PRO A 45 -10.69 22.09 -2.82
CA PRO A 45 -10.44 21.45 -4.10
C PRO A 45 -10.34 19.92 -3.94
N LEU A 46 -10.61 19.20 -5.05
CA LEU A 46 -10.34 17.78 -5.16
C LEU A 46 -9.12 17.58 -6.06
N PHE A 47 -8.08 16.93 -5.56
CA PHE A 47 -6.90 16.54 -6.32
C PHE A 47 -7.17 15.24 -7.09
N LEU A 48 -7.01 15.28 -8.42
CA LEU A 48 -7.29 14.13 -9.29
C LEU A 48 -6.00 13.71 -10.01
N GLY A 49 -5.59 12.45 -9.77
CA GLY A 49 -4.44 11.84 -10.42
C GLY A 49 -4.76 10.50 -11.07
N MET A 50 -3.87 10.04 -11.94
CA MET A 50 -3.97 8.74 -12.60
C MET A 50 -2.60 8.11 -12.78
N ASP A 51 -2.56 6.77 -12.84
CA ASP A 51 -1.38 6.02 -13.23
C ASP A 51 -1.35 5.72 -14.75
N THR A 52 -0.45 4.84 -15.16
CA THR A 52 -0.14 4.55 -16.56
C THR A 52 -0.94 3.39 -17.18
N HIS A 53 -1.85 2.74 -16.42
CA HIS A 53 -2.70 1.66 -16.97
C HIS A 53 -3.63 2.15 -18.08
N ALA A 54 -3.90 1.27 -19.05
CA ALA A 54 -4.74 1.59 -20.20
C ALA A 54 -6.15 2.09 -19.84
N LEU A 55 -6.73 1.60 -18.74
CA LEU A 55 -8.05 2.02 -18.26
C LEU A 55 -8.01 3.31 -17.44
N SER A 56 -6.83 3.81 -17.06
CA SER A 56 -6.72 4.98 -16.17
C SER A 56 -7.10 6.28 -16.88
N GLU A 57 -6.67 6.51 -18.12
CA GLU A 57 -7.05 7.72 -18.85
C GLU A 57 -8.56 7.79 -19.13
N PRO A 58 -9.23 6.77 -19.70
CA PRO A 58 -10.68 6.78 -19.87
C PRO A 58 -11.44 7.01 -18.55
N ALA A 59 -10.99 6.41 -17.46
CA ALA A 59 -11.61 6.58 -16.15
C ALA A 59 -11.39 8.00 -15.59
N PHE A 60 -10.20 8.57 -15.79
CA PHE A 60 -9.92 9.97 -15.44
C PHE A 60 -10.85 10.93 -16.18
N ARG A 61 -11.05 10.73 -17.49
CA ARG A 61 -11.96 11.55 -18.30
C ARG A 61 -13.38 11.49 -17.75
N SER A 62 -13.91 10.29 -17.53
CA SER A 62 -15.26 10.11 -16.98
C SER A 62 -15.41 10.69 -15.58
N ALA A 63 -14.39 10.56 -14.71
CA ALA A 63 -14.40 11.18 -13.38
C ALA A 63 -14.42 12.72 -13.47
N LEU A 64 -13.57 13.33 -14.31
CA LEU A 64 -13.53 14.77 -14.48
C LEU A 64 -14.86 15.33 -15.00
N GLU A 65 -15.50 14.62 -15.93
CA GLU A 65 -16.82 15.03 -16.46
C GLU A 65 -17.88 15.11 -15.35
N VAL A 66 -17.89 14.14 -14.44
CA VAL A 66 -18.83 14.10 -13.31
C VAL A 66 -18.49 15.17 -12.28
N LEU A 67 -17.21 15.31 -11.91
CA LEU A 67 -16.75 16.32 -10.96
C LEU A 67 -17.12 17.74 -11.44
N ALA A 68 -16.81 18.06 -12.69
CA ALA A 68 -17.15 19.35 -13.30
C ALA A 68 -18.68 19.54 -13.40
N GLY A 69 -19.44 18.49 -13.75
CA GLY A 69 -20.90 18.51 -13.80
C GLY A 69 -21.57 18.77 -12.47
N ASN A 70 -20.88 18.44 -11.36
CA ASN A 70 -21.31 18.72 -9.99
C ASN A 70 -20.70 20.01 -9.41
N GLY A 71 -19.95 20.79 -10.19
CA GLY A 71 -19.37 22.06 -9.77
C GLY A 71 -18.22 21.93 -8.77
N VAL A 72 -17.58 20.75 -8.68
CA VAL A 72 -16.41 20.52 -7.82
C VAL A 72 -15.20 21.25 -8.42
N GLU A 73 -14.46 21.99 -7.59
CA GLU A 73 -13.15 22.50 -7.98
C GLU A 73 -12.16 21.33 -8.02
N VAL A 74 -11.59 21.07 -9.20
CA VAL A 74 -10.70 19.92 -9.45
C VAL A 74 -9.31 20.41 -9.80
N MET A 75 -8.30 19.89 -9.13
CA MET A 75 -6.89 20.07 -9.46
C MET A 75 -6.43 18.91 -10.32
N VAL A 76 -6.00 19.19 -11.55
CA VAL A 76 -5.44 18.20 -12.48
C VAL A 76 -4.00 18.55 -12.81
N ASP A 77 -3.21 17.56 -13.20
CA ASP A 77 -1.81 17.80 -13.57
C ASP A 77 -1.68 18.90 -14.64
N ARG A 78 -0.69 19.77 -14.44
CA ARG A 78 -0.46 20.95 -15.29
C ARG A 78 -0.25 20.57 -16.75
N ASP A 79 0.51 19.51 -16.99
CA ASP A 79 0.93 19.07 -18.31
C ASP A 79 0.14 17.86 -18.81
N GLY A 80 -0.84 17.40 -18.03
CA GLY A 80 -1.66 16.20 -18.32
C GLY A 80 -0.91 14.89 -18.06
N GLY A 81 0.11 14.93 -17.21
CA GLY A 81 0.95 13.79 -16.85
C GLY A 81 0.29 12.84 -15.85
N TYR A 82 1.04 11.80 -15.50
CA TYR A 82 0.65 10.82 -14.49
C TYR A 82 1.01 11.30 -13.08
N THR A 83 0.20 10.92 -12.09
CA THR A 83 0.39 11.38 -10.73
C THR A 83 0.38 10.20 -9.74
N PRO A 84 1.49 9.93 -9.05
CA PRO A 84 1.58 8.91 -8.01
C PRO A 84 0.58 9.08 -6.87
N THR A 85 0.15 7.97 -6.27
CA THR A 85 -0.71 7.97 -5.07
C THR A 85 -0.13 8.84 -3.94
N PRO A 86 1.16 8.73 -3.55
CA PRO A 86 1.72 9.58 -2.50
C PRO A 86 1.72 11.07 -2.83
N VAL A 87 1.81 11.43 -4.08
CA VAL A 87 1.80 12.83 -4.50
C VAL A 87 0.42 13.46 -4.28
N ILE A 88 -0.66 12.71 -4.53
CA ILE A 88 -2.02 13.16 -4.20
C ILE A 88 -2.18 13.31 -2.68
N SER A 89 -1.70 12.35 -1.89
CA SER A 89 -1.70 12.44 -0.42
C SER A 89 -0.95 13.70 0.06
N HIS A 90 0.26 13.92 -0.46
CA HIS A 90 1.09 15.09 -0.16
C HIS A 90 0.39 16.41 -0.54
N ALA A 91 -0.25 16.47 -1.71
CA ALA A 91 -0.98 17.67 -2.16
C ALA A 91 -2.17 17.99 -1.25
N ILE A 92 -2.94 16.97 -0.84
CA ILE A 92 -4.05 17.11 0.13
C ILE A 92 -3.53 17.68 1.45
N LEU A 93 -2.51 17.05 2.03
CA LEU A 93 -1.95 17.47 3.31
C LEU A 93 -1.33 18.87 3.25
N SER A 94 -0.62 19.19 2.17
CA SER A 94 -0.03 20.51 1.96
C SER A 94 -1.09 21.61 1.86
N HIS A 95 -2.20 21.35 1.13
CA HIS A 95 -3.33 22.27 1.08
C HIS A 95 -4.01 22.42 2.44
N ASN A 96 -4.21 21.32 3.16
CA ASN A 96 -4.98 21.29 4.41
C ASN A 96 -4.20 21.80 5.62
N ARG A 97 -2.88 21.96 5.50
CA ARG A 97 -2.02 22.40 6.61
C ARG A 97 -2.50 23.72 7.20
N GLY A 98 -2.85 23.70 8.49
CA GLY A 98 -3.35 24.86 9.24
C GLY A 98 -4.79 25.29 8.92
N ARG A 99 -5.50 24.58 8.04
CA ARG A 99 -6.88 24.86 7.67
C ARG A 99 -7.86 24.06 8.54
N ARG A 100 -9.03 24.62 8.78
CA ARG A 100 -10.17 23.96 9.43
C ARG A 100 -11.37 23.87 8.48
N GLU A 101 -11.40 24.68 7.44
CA GLU A 101 -12.46 24.78 6.43
C GLU A 101 -11.84 24.80 5.04
N GLY A 102 -12.63 24.50 4.01
CA GLY A 102 -12.15 24.40 2.65
C GLY A 102 -11.09 23.31 2.47
N LEU A 103 -11.27 22.20 3.20
CA LEU A 103 -10.33 21.08 3.16
C LEU A 103 -10.42 20.35 1.83
N ALA A 104 -9.25 20.06 1.27
CA ALA A 104 -9.08 19.27 0.06
C ALA A 104 -9.21 17.77 0.37
N ASP A 105 -9.59 17.02 -0.65
CA ASP A 105 -9.55 15.56 -0.74
C ASP A 105 -9.03 15.15 -2.12
N GLY A 106 -9.00 13.84 -2.44
CA GLY A 106 -8.45 13.40 -3.71
C GLY A 106 -8.97 12.08 -4.23
N ILE A 107 -8.78 11.89 -5.52
CA ILE A 107 -9.05 10.65 -6.24
C ILE A 107 -7.77 10.24 -6.97
N VAL A 108 -7.41 8.97 -6.89
CA VAL A 108 -6.34 8.37 -7.67
C VAL A 108 -6.90 7.22 -8.51
N ILE A 109 -6.76 7.36 -9.83
CA ILE A 109 -7.20 6.33 -10.78
C ILE A 109 -6.03 5.37 -11.02
N THR A 110 -6.09 4.20 -10.38
CA THR A 110 -5.02 3.21 -10.42
C THR A 110 -5.48 1.85 -9.90
N PRO A 111 -5.12 0.73 -10.56
CA PRO A 111 -5.23 -0.61 -9.98
C PRO A 111 -3.94 -1.03 -9.24
N SER A 112 -2.97 -0.11 -8.99
CA SER A 112 -1.64 -0.39 -8.43
C SER A 112 -0.89 -1.42 -9.33
N HIS A 113 -0.21 -2.40 -8.77
CA HIS A 113 0.59 -3.41 -9.48
C HIS A 113 -0.23 -4.52 -10.20
N ASN A 114 -1.54 -4.37 -10.32
CA ASN A 114 -2.40 -5.36 -10.99
C ASN A 114 -2.05 -5.51 -12.49
N PRO A 115 -2.48 -6.60 -13.15
CA PRO A 115 -2.27 -6.80 -14.58
C PRO A 115 -2.78 -5.64 -15.46
N PRO A 116 -2.24 -5.50 -16.69
CA PRO A 116 -2.54 -4.38 -17.59
C PRO A 116 -4.02 -4.18 -17.94
N GLU A 117 -4.81 -5.27 -17.93
CA GLU A 117 -6.25 -5.26 -18.22
C GLU A 117 -7.12 -4.71 -17.09
N ASP A 118 -6.54 -4.49 -15.92
CA ASP A 118 -7.26 -3.98 -14.76
C ASP A 118 -7.29 -2.46 -14.72
N GLY A 119 -8.32 -1.94 -14.07
CA GLY A 119 -8.44 -0.55 -13.66
C GLY A 119 -8.77 -0.43 -12.18
N GLY A 120 -8.56 0.73 -11.61
CA GLY A 120 -8.82 0.98 -10.20
C GLY A 120 -9.18 2.42 -9.90
N PHE A 121 -9.85 2.62 -8.77
CA PHE A 121 -10.34 3.92 -8.32
C PHE A 121 -10.20 4.00 -6.80
N LYS A 122 -9.35 4.91 -6.32
CA LYS A 122 -9.11 5.19 -4.91
C LYS A 122 -9.67 6.55 -4.53
N TYR A 123 -10.16 6.69 -3.30
CA TYR A 123 -10.56 7.97 -2.73
C TYR A 123 -9.80 8.23 -1.43
N ASN A 124 -9.17 9.39 -1.35
CA ASN A 124 -8.42 9.87 -0.20
C ASN A 124 -9.17 11.07 0.42
N PRO A 125 -9.80 10.92 1.59
CA PRO A 125 -10.44 12.00 2.35
C PRO A 125 -9.45 13.10 2.78
N PRO A 126 -9.90 14.17 3.44
CA PRO A 126 -9.05 15.31 3.84
C PRO A 126 -7.84 14.97 4.71
N HIS A 127 -7.78 13.83 5.33
CA HIS A 127 -6.60 13.35 6.04
C HIS A 127 -5.49 12.82 5.11
N GLY A 128 -5.68 12.80 3.78
CA GLY A 128 -4.69 12.47 2.75
C GLY A 128 -4.46 10.98 2.51
N GLY A 129 -4.81 10.11 3.43
CA GLY A 129 -4.61 8.66 3.32
C GLY A 129 -5.83 7.90 2.80
N PRO A 130 -5.75 6.57 2.72
CA PRO A 130 -6.87 5.74 2.26
C PRO A 130 -8.12 5.93 3.13
N ALA A 131 -9.29 6.01 2.49
CA ALA A 131 -10.56 6.12 3.17
C ALA A 131 -10.83 4.95 4.13
N ASP A 132 -11.40 5.24 5.29
CA ASP A 132 -11.82 4.21 6.23
C ASP A 132 -13.01 3.38 5.72
N THR A 133 -13.32 2.31 6.46
CA THR A 133 -14.40 1.38 6.07
C THR A 133 -15.79 2.03 6.09
N GLY A 134 -16.02 3.02 6.95
CA GLY A 134 -17.28 3.75 7.01
C GLY A 134 -17.50 4.56 5.73
N VAL A 135 -16.47 5.32 5.34
CA VAL A 135 -16.47 6.14 4.11
C VAL A 135 -16.60 5.27 2.86
N THR A 136 -15.80 4.20 2.74
CA THR A 136 -15.83 3.35 1.56
C THR A 136 -17.17 2.62 1.41
N ARG A 137 -17.76 2.13 2.51
CA ARG A 137 -19.08 1.50 2.50
C ARG A 137 -20.16 2.45 2.04
N GLU A 138 -20.17 3.66 2.54
CA GLU A 138 -21.15 4.68 2.16
C GLU A 138 -21.08 5.00 0.66
N ILE A 139 -19.86 5.21 0.11
CA ILE A 139 -19.64 5.44 -1.32
C ILE A 139 -20.09 4.21 -2.12
N GLU A 140 -19.73 3.01 -1.67
CA GLU A 140 -20.09 1.74 -2.32
C GLU A 140 -21.61 1.54 -2.37
N GLU A 141 -22.32 1.73 -1.26
CA GLU A 141 -23.78 1.59 -1.17
C GLU A 141 -24.49 2.58 -2.11
N ARG A 142 -24.04 3.85 -2.11
CA ARG A 142 -24.62 4.88 -2.98
C ARG A 142 -24.31 4.63 -4.46
N ALA A 143 -23.06 4.30 -4.80
CA ALA A 143 -22.67 3.97 -6.19
C ALA A 143 -23.47 2.77 -6.73
N ASN A 144 -23.65 1.72 -5.93
CA ASN A 144 -24.47 0.58 -6.30
C ASN A 144 -25.96 0.95 -6.42
N GLY A 145 -26.44 1.93 -5.69
CA GLY A 145 -27.77 2.53 -5.88
C GLY A 145 -27.92 3.16 -7.27
N ILE A 146 -26.96 4.01 -7.64
CA ILE A 146 -26.90 4.70 -8.94
C ILE A 146 -26.84 3.69 -10.10
N LEU A 147 -26.04 2.62 -9.96
CA LEU A 147 -25.98 1.55 -10.97
C LEU A 147 -27.34 0.86 -11.17
N ARG A 148 -28.06 0.60 -10.10
CA ARG A 148 -29.41 -0.03 -10.19
C ARG A 148 -30.45 0.87 -10.82
N SER A 149 -30.35 2.20 -10.64
CA SER A 149 -31.27 3.18 -11.27
C SER A 149 -30.93 3.49 -12.72
N GLY A 150 -29.88 2.88 -13.29
CA GLY A 150 -29.47 3.09 -14.68
C GLY A 150 -28.67 4.38 -14.91
N SER A 151 -28.09 4.95 -13.85
CA SER A 151 -27.18 6.13 -13.89
C SER A 151 -27.79 7.43 -14.45
N GLY A 152 -29.10 7.52 -14.63
CA GLY A 152 -29.77 8.71 -15.17
C GLY A 152 -29.68 9.96 -14.28
N GLU A 153 -29.34 9.79 -13.03
CA GLU A 153 -29.15 10.87 -12.04
C GLU A 153 -27.73 11.46 -12.01
N VAL A 154 -26.76 10.85 -12.74
CA VAL A 154 -25.36 11.32 -12.79
C VAL A 154 -25.28 12.64 -13.56
N ARG A 155 -24.74 13.65 -12.90
CA ARG A 155 -24.46 14.94 -13.52
C ARG A 155 -23.09 14.92 -14.17
N ARG A 156 -23.03 15.11 -15.48
CA ARG A 156 -21.76 15.15 -16.20
C ARG A 156 -21.73 16.24 -17.26
N LEU A 157 -20.57 16.76 -17.55
CA LEU A 157 -20.28 17.62 -18.71
C LEU A 157 -19.48 16.80 -19.73
N PRO A 158 -19.60 17.06 -21.05
CA PRO A 158 -18.68 16.50 -22.02
C PRO A 158 -17.23 16.86 -21.67
N PHE A 159 -16.28 15.94 -21.89
CA PHE A 159 -14.89 16.04 -21.41
C PHE A 159 -14.22 17.39 -21.75
N GLU A 160 -14.33 17.82 -23.01
CA GLU A 160 -13.71 19.08 -23.44
C GLU A 160 -14.28 20.30 -22.68
N ARG A 161 -15.56 20.26 -22.35
CA ARG A 161 -16.20 21.29 -21.52
C ARG A 161 -15.81 21.17 -20.05
N ALA A 162 -15.66 19.94 -19.53
CA ALA A 162 -15.20 19.70 -18.18
C ALA A 162 -13.75 20.18 -18.00
N LEU A 163 -12.88 19.91 -18.99
CA LEU A 163 -11.49 20.34 -18.98
C LEU A 163 -11.34 21.86 -19.06
N ALA A 164 -12.23 22.54 -19.80
CA ALA A 164 -12.27 24.00 -19.95
C ALA A 164 -13.11 24.71 -18.87
N ALA A 165 -13.73 23.97 -17.96
CA ALA A 165 -14.59 24.55 -16.91
C ALA A 165 -13.76 25.42 -15.94
N GLY A 166 -14.36 26.51 -15.47
CA GLY A 166 -13.71 27.38 -14.49
C GLY A 166 -13.41 26.70 -13.15
N THR A 167 -14.02 25.53 -12.89
CA THR A 167 -13.75 24.67 -11.73
C THR A 167 -12.59 23.71 -11.95
N THR A 168 -12.09 23.50 -13.16
CA THR A 168 -10.92 22.67 -13.46
C THR A 168 -9.67 23.53 -13.48
N ARG A 169 -8.74 23.26 -12.57
CA ARG A 169 -7.51 24.03 -12.39
C ARG A 169 -6.28 23.16 -12.64
N ARG A 170 -5.26 23.77 -13.24
CA ARG A 170 -3.96 23.14 -13.44
C ARG A 170 -3.11 23.24 -12.17
N HIS A 171 -2.51 22.12 -11.74
CA HIS A 171 -1.66 22.04 -10.56
C HIS A 171 -0.29 21.47 -10.92
N ASP A 172 0.76 22.04 -10.36
CA ASP A 172 2.13 21.55 -10.50
C ASP A 172 2.43 20.49 -9.43
N TYR A 173 2.02 19.25 -9.69
CA TYR A 173 2.27 18.13 -8.79
C TYR A 173 3.76 17.83 -8.65
N VAL A 174 4.49 17.79 -9.76
CA VAL A 174 5.92 17.49 -9.78
C VAL A 174 6.69 18.54 -8.98
N GLY A 175 6.54 19.81 -9.33
CA GLY A 175 7.28 20.88 -8.66
C GLY A 175 6.98 20.97 -7.16
N SER A 176 5.72 20.78 -6.77
CA SER A 176 5.29 20.81 -5.36
C SER A 176 5.89 19.66 -4.55
N TYR A 177 5.79 18.43 -5.04
CA TYR A 177 6.30 17.24 -4.35
C TYR A 177 7.83 17.22 -4.31
N VAL A 178 8.48 17.39 -5.47
CA VAL A 178 9.94 17.40 -5.59
C VAL A 178 10.55 18.53 -4.77
N GLY A 179 9.88 19.72 -4.78
CA GLY A 179 10.34 20.88 -4.02
C GLY A 179 10.41 20.67 -2.51
N ASP A 180 9.59 19.79 -1.97
CA ASP A 180 9.39 19.58 -0.53
C ASP A 180 10.17 18.35 0.02
N LEU A 181 10.79 17.52 -0.85
CA LEU A 181 11.50 16.29 -0.46
C LEU A 181 12.63 16.52 0.57
N GLY A 182 13.30 17.66 0.55
CA GLY A 182 14.32 18.02 1.54
C GLY A 182 13.78 18.17 2.97
N GLY A 183 12.45 18.19 3.16
CA GLY A 183 11.82 18.16 4.48
C GLY A 183 11.64 16.76 5.08
N VAL A 184 11.91 15.70 4.30
CA VAL A 184 11.71 14.31 4.73
C VAL A 184 12.97 13.46 4.59
N LEU A 185 13.93 13.88 3.76
CA LEU A 185 15.16 13.16 3.43
C LEU A 185 16.36 14.11 3.42
N ASP A 186 17.53 13.61 3.86
CA ASP A 186 18.82 14.31 3.73
C ASP A 186 19.41 14.11 2.33
N LEU A 187 18.87 14.85 1.36
CA LEU A 187 19.30 14.80 -0.04
C LEU A 187 20.69 15.41 -0.24
N GLU A 188 21.13 16.30 0.67
CA GLU A 188 22.49 16.86 0.66
C GLU A 188 23.54 15.79 1.02
N ALA A 189 23.26 14.92 1.98
CA ALA A 189 24.13 13.77 2.28
C ALA A 189 24.25 12.83 1.09
N ILE A 190 23.12 12.51 0.41
CA ILE A 190 23.12 11.66 -0.80
C ILE A 190 24.00 12.29 -1.89
N ARG A 191 23.81 13.57 -2.18
CA ARG A 191 24.61 14.32 -3.16
C ARG A 191 26.09 14.33 -2.79
N GLY A 192 26.38 14.68 -1.54
CA GLY A 192 27.75 14.81 -1.03
C GLY A 192 28.55 13.52 -1.07
N ALA A 193 27.90 12.39 -0.85
CA ALA A 193 28.50 11.06 -0.94
C ALA A 193 28.63 10.54 -2.39
N GLY A 194 27.97 11.18 -3.37
CA GLY A 194 28.04 10.79 -4.77
C GLY A 194 27.46 9.40 -5.08
N ILE A 195 26.47 8.97 -4.30
CA ILE A 195 25.83 7.65 -4.40
C ILE A 195 25.29 7.43 -5.82
N ARG A 196 25.67 6.33 -6.45
CA ARG A 196 25.15 5.90 -7.75
C ARG A 196 23.83 5.20 -7.56
N ILE A 197 22.74 5.84 -7.97
CA ILE A 197 21.36 5.36 -7.78
C ILE A 197 20.80 4.83 -9.09
N GLY A 198 20.28 3.59 -9.08
CA GLY A 198 19.48 3.05 -10.17
C GLY A 198 18.00 3.06 -9.83
N VAL A 199 17.15 3.51 -10.76
CA VAL A 199 15.70 3.53 -10.53
C VAL A 199 14.97 2.87 -11.70
N ASP A 200 14.06 1.94 -11.39
CA ASP A 200 13.10 1.39 -12.33
C ASP A 200 11.67 1.71 -11.89
N PRO A 201 10.98 2.65 -12.53
CA PRO A 201 9.59 2.96 -12.23
C PRO A 201 8.60 1.90 -12.71
N LEU A 202 9.07 0.78 -13.27
CA LEU A 202 8.27 -0.30 -13.85
C LEU A 202 7.18 0.19 -14.81
N GLY A 203 7.46 1.28 -15.56
CA GLY A 203 6.51 1.93 -16.46
C GLY A 203 5.38 2.68 -15.77
N GLY A 204 5.48 2.92 -14.46
CA GLY A 204 4.46 3.57 -13.64
C GLY A 204 4.54 5.10 -13.62
N SER A 205 3.64 5.70 -12.86
CA SER A 205 3.46 7.15 -12.74
C SER A 205 4.66 7.89 -12.12
N GLY A 206 5.55 7.16 -11.43
CA GLY A 206 6.79 7.72 -10.89
C GLY A 206 7.80 8.15 -11.97
N VAL A 207 7.65 7.72 -13.23
CA VAL A 207 8.59 8.00 -14.31
C VAL A 207 8.87 9.51 -14.49
N GLY A 208 7.86 10.37 -14.36
CA GLY A 208 7.98 11.80 -14.52
C GLY A 208 8.59 12.55 -13.32
N TYR A 209 8.92 11.86 -12.23
CA TYR A 209 9.42 12.46 -10.99
C TYR A 209 10.93 12.31 -10.81
N TRP A 210 11.54 11.25 -11.34
CA TRP A 210 12.93 10.89 -11.04
C TRP A 210 13.94 11.85 -11.66
N GLU A 211 13.74 12.29 -12.90
CA GLU A 211 14.62 13.27 -13.54
C GLU A 211 14.54 14.64 -12.82
N PRO A 212 13.35 15.22 -12.54
CA PRO A 212 13.24 16.43 -11.71
C PRO A 212 13.86 16.31 -10.32
N ILE A 213 13.78 15.15 -9.66
CA ILE A 213 14.45 14.89 -8.38
C ILE A 213 15.97 14.94 -8.56
N ALA A 214 16.49 14.21 -9.56
CA ALA A 214 17.92 14.18 -9.84
C ALA A 214 18.48 15.58 -10.16
N GLU A 215 17.81 16.35 -11.01
CA GLU A 215 18.22 17.70 -11.41
C GLU A 215 18.17 18.66 -10.23
N ARG A 216 17.05 18.70 -9.49
CA ARG A 216 16.89 19.65 -8.40
C ARG A 216 17.90 19.49 -7.30
N TYR A 217 18.23 18.24 -6.94
CA TYR A 217 19.10 17.92 -5.81
C TYR A 217 20.52 17.51 -6.22
N GLY A 218 20.81 17.49 -7.53
CA GLY A 218 22.14 17.13 -8.05
C GLY A 218 22.54 15.68 -7.73
N LEU A 219 21.58 14.73 -7.82
CA LEU A 219 21.81 13.33 -7.51
C LEU A 219 22.38 12.58 -8.72
N ASN A 220 23.29 11.65 -8.47
CA ASN A 220 23.79 10.71 -9.47
C ASN A 220 22.79 9.54 -9.65
N LEU A 221 21.66 9.86 -10.26
CA LEU A 221 20.52 8.96 -10.43
C LEU A 221 20.31 8.61 -11.91
N THR A 222 20.13 7.34 -12.19
CA THR A 222 19.84 6.81 -13.53
C THR A 222 18.49 6.10 -13.53
N VAL A 223 17.55 6.55 -14.36
CA VAL A 223 16.33 5.80 -14.67
C VAL A 223 16.67 4.74 -15.70
N VAL A 224 16.62 3.47 -15.31
CA VAL A 224 17.07 2.37 -16.16
C VAL A 224 16.04 1.95 -17.20
N ASN A 225 14.77 2.23 -16.97
CA ASN A 225 13.67 1.96 -17.90
C ASN A 225 12.65 3.11 -17.88
N PRO A 226 12.81 4.14 -18.70
CA PRO A 226 11.89 5.27 -18.76
C PRO A 226 10.65 5.00 -19.62
N ALA A 227 10.49 3.79 -20.17
CA ALA A 227 9.39 3.47 -21.08
C ALA A 227 8.04 3.48 -20.34
N VAL A 228 7.05 4.13 -20.93
CA VAL A 228 5.64 4.04 -20.53
C VAL A 228 4.87 3.37 -21.67
N ASP A 229 4.28 2.23 -21.39
CA ASP A 229 3.40 1.50 -22.30
C ASP A 229 2.21 0.98 -21.48
N PRO A 230 0.97 1.44 -21.73
CA PRO A 230 -0.21 1.05 -20.96
C PRO A 230 -0.52 -0.45 -20.98
N THR A 231 0.12 -1.20 -21.88
CA THR A 231 0.03 -2.67 -21.93
C THR A 231 1.15 -3.37 -21.17
N PHE A 232 2.16 -2.63 -20.70
CA PHE A 232 3.34 -3.14 -19.97
C PHE A 232 4.02 -4.34 -20.62
N ARG A 233 3.96 -4.45 -21.95
CA ARG A 233 4.50 -5.60 -22.73
C ARG A 233 6.02 -5.79 -22.60
N PHE A 234 6.73 -4.79 -22.09
CA PHE A 234 8.16 -4.87 -21.79
C PHE A 234 8.45 -5.60 -20.47
N MET A 235 7.44 -5.80 -19.63
CA MET A 235 7.59 -6.52 -18.38
C MET A 235 7.63 -8.03 -18.58
N PRO A 236 8.44 -8.78 -17.82
CA PRO A 236 8.38 -10.23 -17.80
C PRO A 236 7.07 -10.71 -17.17
N LEU A 237 6.73 -11.98 -17.44
CA LEU A 237 5.62 -12.64 -16.74
C LEU A 237 6.04 -12.97 -15.32
N ASP A 238 5.15 -12.76 -14.37
CA ASP A 238 5.31 -13.15 -12.98
C ASP A 238 5.04 -14.65 -12.78
N TRP A 239 5.19 -15.14 -11.55
CA TRP A 239 5.05 -16.56 -11.19
C TRP A 239 3.68 -17.16 -11.58
N ASP A 240 2.64 -16.34 -11.69
CA ASP A 240 1.28 -16.75 -12.09
C ASP A 240 1.01 -16.65 -13.60
N GLY A 241 2.05 -16.38 -14.39
CA GLY A 241 1.96 -16.23 -15.84
C GLY A 241 1.32 -14.94 -16.32
N LYS A 242 1.15 -13.95 -15.45
CA LYS A 242 0.60 -12.63 -15.77
C LYS A 242 1.69 -11.56 -15.70
N ILE A 243 1.48 -10.46 -16.42
CA ILE A 243 2.27 -9.25 -16.23
C ILE A 243 1.81 -8.59 -14.92
N ARG A 244 2.75 -8.32 -14.01
CA ARG A 244 2.53 -7.58 -12.77
C ARG A 244 3.67 -6.59 -12.57
N MET A 245 3.34 -5.37 -12.17
CA MET A 245 4.33 -4.34 -11.85
C MET A 245 4.60 -4.31 -10.33
N ASP A 246 4.78 -5.51 -9.75
CA ASP A 246 5.05 -5.66 -8.32
C ASP A 246 6.54 -5.54 -8.05
N CYS A 247 6.97 -4.41 -7.49
CA CYS A 247 8.36 -4.14 -7.14
C CYS A 247 8.92 -5.03 -6.01
N SER A 248 8.10 -5.86 -5.37
CA SER A 248 8.57 -6.92 -4.46
C SER A 248 8.82 -8.26 -5.15
N SER A 249 8.41 -8.40 -6.42
CA SER A 249 8.59 -9.62 -7.21
C SER A 249 9.97 -9.66 -7.87
N PRO A 250 10.73 -10.77 -7.71
CA PRO A 250 11.98 -10.95 -8.41
C PRO A 250 11.82 -11.06 -9.94
N PHE A 251 10.62 -11.41 -10.42
CA PHE A 251 10.31 -11.42 -11.84
C PHE A 251 10.19 -10.01 -12.40
N ALA A 252 9.34 -9.18 -11.80
CA ALA A 252 9.18 -7.79 -12.20
C ALA A 252 10.48 -7.00 -12.10
N MET A 253 11.28 -7.26 -11.06
CA MET A 253 12.54 -6.59 -10.78
C MET A 253 13.76 -7.24 -11.46
N ALA A 254 13.59 -8.26 -12.31
CA ALA A 254 14.69 -9.03 -12.89
C ALA A 254 15.71 -8.15 -13.63
N GLY A 255 15.26 -7.15 -14.38
CA GLY A 255 16.12 -6.20 -15.07
C GLY A 255 17.02 -5.40 -14.11
N LEU A 256 16.45 -4.88 -13.05
CA LEU A 256 17.18 -4.09 -12.06
C LEU A 256 18.12 -4.97 -11.22
N ILE A 257 17.69 -6.18 -10.86
CA ILE A 257 18.53 -7.17 -10.15
C ILE A 257 19.77 -7.53 -10.98
N ALA A 258 19.63 -7.70 -12.29
CA ALA A 258 20.75 -8.00 -13.19
C ALA A 258 21.77 -6.84 -13.29
N MET A 259 21.37 -5.62 -12.98
CA MET A 259 22.22 -4.43 -12.99
C MET A 259 22.72 -4.01 -11.58
N ARG A 260 22.49 -4.81 -10.54
CA ARG A 260 22.78 -4.45 -9.14
C ARG A 260 24.21 -3.94 -8.91
N ASP A 261 25.20 -4.51 -9.60
CA ASP A 261 26.61 -4.16 -9.42
C ASP A 261 27.00 -2.82 -10.11
N ARG A 262 26.09 -2.22 -10.88
CA ARG A 262 26.29 -0.90 -11.52
C ARG A 262 26.00 0.26 -10.58
N PHE A 263 25.26 0.02 -9.52
CA PHE A 263 24.76 1.03 -8.58
C PHE A 263 25.22 0.71 -7.17
N ASP A 264 25.31 1.71 -6.33
CA ASP A 264 25.55 1.54 -4.90
C ASP A 264 24.25 1.12 -4.20
N VAL A 265 23.11 1.60 -4.70
CA VAL A 265 21.77 1.16 -4.36
C VAL A 265 20.86 1.35 -5.57
N ALA A 266 19.90 0.46 -5.74
CA ALA A 266 18.88 0.63 -6.76
C ALA A 266 17.49 0.30 -6.18
N PHE A 267 16.43 0.85 -6.79
CA PHE A 267 15.07 0.58 -6.34
C PHE A 267 14.05 0.71 -7.47
N GLY A 268 12.92 0.03 -7.31
CA GLY A 268 11.77 0.12 -8.19
C GLY A 268 10.52 0.53 -7.44
N ASN A 269 9.55 1.03 -8.20
CA ASN A 269 8.21 1.36 -7.71
C ASN A 269 7.16 0.63 -8.54
N ASP A 270 6.01 0.33 -7.94
CA ASP A 270 4.84 -0.10 -8.68
C ASP A 270 4.19 1.07 -9.44
N THR A 271 3.13 0.81 -10.20
CA THR A 271 2.62 1.79 -11.18
C THR A 271 2.09 3.08 -10.59
N ASP A 272 1.58 3.08 -9.37
CA ASP A 272 1.16 4.29 -8.68
C ASP A 272 2.17 4.75 -7.60
N ALA A 273 3.35 4.13 -7.61
CA ALA A 273 4.52 4.44 -6.79
C ALA A 273 4.24 4.50 -5.28
N ASP A 274 3.24 3.75 -4.81
CA ASP A 274 2.94 3.62 -3.39
C ASP A 274 3.77 2.51 -2.71
N ARG A 275 4.54 1.71 -3.51
CA ARG A 275 5.41 0.62 -3.04
C ARG A 275 6.84 0.79 -3.50
N HIS A 276 7.73 0.06 -2.80
CA HIS A 276 9.17 0.07 -3.05
C HIS A 276 9.73 -1.34 -3.19
N GLY A 277 10.72 -1.51 -4.07
CA GLY A 277 11.57 -2.70 -4.14
C GLY A 277 13.02 -2.27 -4.08
N ILE A 278 13.76 -2.64 -3.05
CA ILE A 278 15.15 -2.21 -2.84
C ILE A 278 16.10 -3.30 -3.32
N VAL A 279 17.03 -2.93 -4.18
CA VAL A 279 18.07 -3.81 -4.72
C VAL A 279 19.44 -3.29 -4.29
N THR A 280 20.24 -4.15 -3.68
CA THR A 280 21.59 -3.82 -3.23
C THR A 280 22.61 -4.79 -3.80
N PRO A 281 23.89 -4.38 -3.96
CA PRO A 281 24.97 -5.28 -4.35
C PRO A 281 25.09 -6.49 -3.42
N THR A 282 24.94 -6.28 -2.11
CA THR A 282 25.19 -7.32 -1.09
C THR A 282 24.06 -8.33 -0.95
N ALA A 283 22.80 -7.93 -1.15
CA ALA A 283 21.64 -8.79 -0.87
C ALA A 283 20.72 -9.01 -2.09
N GLY A 284 20.98 -8.36 -3.23
CA GLY A 284 20.05 -8.34 -4.36
C GLY A 284 18.73 -7.65 -3.98
N LEU A 285 17.60 -8.18 -4.42
CA LEU A 285 16.27 -7.69 -4.04
C LEU A 285 15.96 -8.04 -2.58
N LEU A 286 15.81 -7.03 -1.75
CA LEU A 286 15.42 -7.19 -0.35
C LEU A 286 13.93 -7.54 -0.25
N ASN A 287 13.61 -8.56 0.55
CA ASN A 287 12.22 -8.78 0.95
C ASN A 287 11.70 -7.54 1.70
N PRO A 288 10.46 -7.07 1.44
CA PRO A 288 9.92 -5.87 2.09
C PRO A 288 10.02 -5.88 3.62
N ASN A 289 9.71 -7.00 4.28
CA ASN A 289 9.86 -7.13 5.73
C ASN A 289 11.28 -6.84 6.24
N ARG A 290 12.30 -7.22 5.45
CA ARG A 290 13.71 -6.96 5.80
C ARG A 290 14.02 -5.49 5.70
N TYR A 291 13.59 -4.86 4.60
CA TYR A 291 13.83 -3.43 4.42
C TYR A 291 13.04 -2.57 5.41
N LEU A 292 11.78 -2.92 5.72
CA LEU A 292 11.02 -2.22 6.75
C LEU A 292 11.74 -2.21 8.12
N ALA A 293 12.29 -3.36 8.54
CA ALA A 293 13.02 -3.44 9.80
C ALA A 293 14.27 -2.54 9.82
N VAL A 294 15.01 -2.50 8.69
CA VAL A 294 16.18 -1.63 8.52
C VAL A 294 15.77 -0.16 8.49
N ALA A 295 14.73 0.19 7.73
CA ALA A 295 14.22 1.55 7.64
C ALA A 295 13.79 2.09 9.01
N ILE A 296 13.07 1.27 9.78
CA ILE A 296 12.66 1.61 11.15
C ILE A 296 13.88 1.84 12.05
N ASP A 297 14.84 0.92 12.04
CA ASP A 297 16.04 1.07 12.88
C ASP A 297 16.82 2.33 12.54
N TYR A 298 17.01 2.61 11.25
CA TYR A 298 17.71 3.79 10.79
C TYR A 298 16.96 5.09 11.17
N LEU A 299 15.69 5.19 10.83
CA LEU A 299 14.89 6.40 11.05
C LEU A 299 14.82 6.78 12.53
N PHE A 300 14.48 5.83 13.41
CA PHE A 300 14.35 6.12 14.84
C PHE A 300 15.66 6.43 15.56
N ARG A 301 16.81 6.15 14.94
CA ARG A 301 18.13 6.57 15.42
C ARG A 301 18.55 7.93 14.88
N ASN A 302 18.05 8.33 13.70
CA ASN A 302 18.57 9.49 12.97
C ASN A 302 17.57 10.66 12.83
N ARG A 303 16.32 10.52 13.27
CA ARG A 303 15.30 11.58 13.22
C ARG A 303 15.10 12.22 14.60
N ALA A 304 16.03 13.12 14.97
CA ALA A 304 16.02 13.79 16.28
C ALA A 304 14.80 14.73 16.49
N GLY A 305 14.19 15.21 15.41
CA GLY A 305 12.97 16.05 15.47
C GLY A 305 11.70 15.28 15.80
N TRP A 306 11.72 13.95 15.80
CA TRP A 306 10.56 13.14 16.11
C TRP A 306 10.31 13.12 17.62
N ARG A 307 9.04 13.05 17.99
CA ARG A 307 8.63 12.90 19.39
C ARG A 307 9.29 11.69 20.04
N GLY A 308 9.72 11.84 21.28
CA GLY A 308 10.35 10.76 22.04
C GLY A 308 9.45 9.54 22.25
N ASP A 309 8.12 9.72 22.20
CA ASP A 309 7.08 8.68 22.33
C ASP A 309 6.50 8.22 20.98
N ALA A 310 7.01 8.71 19.85
CA ALA A 310 6.58 8.26 18.53
C ALA A 310 6.72 6.74 18.40
N GLY A 311 5.62 6.08 18.00
CA GLY A 311 5.54 4.63 17.86
C GLY A 311 5.88 4.15 16.45
N ILE A 312 5.94 2.82 16.32
CA ILE A 312 6.18 2.09 15.08
C ILE A 312 4.91 1.35 14.69
N GLY A 313 4.38 1.64 13.50
CA GLY A 313 3.21 0.97 12.93
C GLY A 313 3.61 -0.22 12.05
N LYS A 314 3.02 -1.40 12.29
CA LYS A 314 3.12 -2.58 11.42
C LYS A 314 1.81 -3.34 11.34
N THR A 315 1.65 -4.21 10.33
CA THR A 315 0.50 -5.11 10.27
C THR A 315 0.72 -6.40 11.07
N VAL A 316 -0.36 -7.07 11.45
CA VAL A 316 -0.32 -8.36 12.16
C VAL A 316 0.38 -9.48 11.37
N VAL A 317 0.63 -9.28 10.09
CA VAL A 317 1.30 -10.25 9.20
C VAL A 317 2.71 -9.81 8.78
N SER A 318 3.19 -8.66 9.27
CA SER A 318 4.57 -8.22 9.09
C SER A 318 5.53 -8.98 10.03
N SER A 319 6.81 -9.02 9.66
CA SER A 319 7.85 -9.77 10.39
C SER A 319 7.97 -9.40 11.87
N GLY A 320 8.22 -10.39 12.70
CA GLY A 320 8.62 -10.25 14.11
C GLY A 320 10.01 -9.62 14.30
N MET A 321 10.80 -9.45 13.23
CA MET A 321 12.02 -8.65 13.30
C MET A 321 11.72 -7.21 13.70
N ILE A 322 10.59 -6.65 13.22
CA ILE A 322 10.16 -5.30 13.60
C ILE A 322 9.87 -5.19 15.10
N ASP A 323 9.29 -6.25 15.70
CA ASP A 323 9.04 -6.30 17.15
C ASP A 323 10.34 -6.22 17.95
N ARG A 324 11.35 -6.99 17.53
CA ARG A 324 12.67 -7.01 18.16
C ARG A 324 13.39 -5.67 18.02
N VAL A 325 13.32 -5.05 16.85
CA VAL A 325 13.84 -3.70 16.62
C VAL A 325 13.12 -2.67 17.48
N ALA A 326 11.78 -2.70 17.53
CA ALA A 326 10.99 -1.78 18.36
C ALA A 326 11.34 -1.90 19.85
N ALA A 327 11.49 -3.13 20.36
CA ALA A 327 11.92 -3.40 21.74
C ALA A 327 13.31 -2.84 22.03
N ARG A 328 14.31 -3.04 21.14
CA ARG A 328 15.65 -2.49 21.26
C ARG A 328 15.65 -0.95 21.29
N LEU A 329 14.82 -0.34 20.44
CA LEU A 329 14.67 1.12 20.37
C LEU A 329 13.84 1.69 21.53
N SER A 330 13.25 0.83 22.38
CA SER A 330 12.29 1.22 23.43
C SER A 330 11.12 2.04 22.87
N ARG A 331 10.63 1.64 21.69
CA ARG A 331 9.51 2.30 21.02
C ARG A 331 8.24 1.46 21.11
N ARG A 332 7.11 2.15 21.25
CA ARG A 332 5.78 1.51 21.26
C ARG A 332 5.50 0.91 19.88
N LEU A 333 5.13 -0.37 19.85
CA LEU A 333 4.66 -1.04 18.65
C LEU A 333 3.15 -0.87 18.51
N HIS A 334 2.70 -0.43 17.34
CA HIS A 334 1.30 -0.30 16.98
C HIS A 334 0.97 -1.33 15.90
N GLU A 335 0.68 -2.57 16.35
CA GLU A 335 0.35 -3.69 15.47
C GLU A 335 -1.14 -3.68 15.15
N VAL A 336 -1.48 -3.56 13.85
CA VAL A 336 -2.85 -3.35 13.34
C VAL A 336 -3.25 -4.40 12.31
N PRO A 337 -4.55 -4.54 11.97
CA PRO A 337 -4.95 -5.38 10.83
C PRO A 337 -4.31 -4.92 9.51
N VAL A 338 -4.31 -5.77 8.50
CA VAL A 338 -3.84 -5.40 7.14
C VAL A 338 -4.65 -4.22 6.60
N GLY A 339 -3.95 -3.23 6.05
CA GLY A 339 -4.51 -2.02 5.46
C GLY A 339 -3.87 -0.75 6.02
N PHE A 340 -3.31 0.07 5.13
CA PHE A 340 -2.56 1.28 5.49
C PHE A 340 -3.41 2.34 6.23
N LYS A 341 -4.73 2.32 6.01
CA LYS A 341 -5.69 3.20 6.69
C LYS A 341 -5.56 3.25 8.23
N TRP A 342 -5.04 2.20 8.84
CA TRP A 342 -4.86 2.12 10.28
C TRP A 342 -3.69 2.96 10.82
N PHE A 343 -2.78 3.40 9.93
CA PHE A 343 -1.66 4.25 10.29
C PHE A 343 -1.95 5.74 10.09
N VAL A 344 -2.99 6.08 9.33
CA VAL A 344 -3.32 7.44 8.92
C VAL A 344 -3.36 8.42 10.10
N GLN A 345 -4.11 8.09 11.14
CA GLN A 345 -4.24 8.97 12.31
C GLN A 345 -2.90 9.19 13.00
N GLY A 346 -2.15 8.12 13.24
CA GLY A 346 -0.87 8.19 13.94
C GLY A 346 0.22 8.93 13.15
N LEU A 347 0.24 8.79 11.82
CA LEU A 347 1.12 9.57 10.95
C LEU A 347 0.68 11.05 10.89
N SER A 348 -0.63 11.30 10.88
CA SER A 348 -1.16 12.67 10.82
C SER A 348 -0.86 13.49 12.07
N ASP A 349 -0.93 12.89 13.25
CA ASP A 349 -0.72 13.55 14.53
C ASP A 349 0.68 13.35 15.14
N GLY A 350 1.58 12.64 14.42
CA GLY A 350 2.95 12.37 14.83
C GLY A 350 3.09 11.36 15.97
N THR A 351 2.03 10.65 16.36
CA THR A 351 2.11 9.56 17.36
C THR A 351 2.70 8.28 16.78
N LEU A 352 2.78 8.16 15.46
CA LEU A 352 3.57 7.17 14.74
C LEU A 352 4.64 7.88 13.91
N GLY A 353 5.90 7.51 14.10
CA GLY A 353 7.01 7.97 13.25
C GLY A 353 7.05 7.24 11.92
N PHE A 354 6.58 6.00 11.91
CA PHE A 354 6.59 5.10 10.75
C PHE A 354 5.35 4.21 10.74
N GLY A 355 4.81 3.95 9.55
CA GLY A 355 3.78 2.93 9.32
C GLY A 355 4.11 2.12 8.07
N GLY A 356 4.09 0.77 8.15
CA GLY A 356 4.46 -0.08 7.03
C GLY A 356 3.76 -1.42 6.98
N GLU A 357 3.64 -1.94 5.75
CA GLU A 357 3.02 -3.22 5.41
C GLU A 357 4.02 -4.14 4.71
N GLU A 358 3.94 -5.44 4.97
CA GLU A 358 4.76 -6.47 4.32
C GLU A 358 4.61 -6.52 2.79
N SER A 359 3.59 -5.85 2.27
CA SER A 359 3.34 -5.68 0.83
C SER A 359 4.18 -4.59 0.17
N ALA A 360 5.25 -4.14 0.82
CA ALA A 360 6.19 -3.11 0.35
C ALA A 360 5.63 -1.67 0.36
N GLY A 361 4.56 -1.40 1.08
CA GLY A 361 4.03 -0.05 1.25
C GLY A 361 4.35 0.51 2.63
N ALA A 362 4.94 1.70 2.69
CA ALA A 362 5.22 2.38 3.95
C ALA A 362 5.26 3.90 3.78
N SER A 363 5.18 4.62 4.89
CA SER A 363 5.42 6.06 4.98
C SER A 363 5.99 6.41 6.36
N PHE A 364 6.62 7.58 6.45
CA PHE A 364 7.21 8.10 7.68
C PHE A 364 7.12 9.63 7.74
N LEU A 365 7.35 10.17 8.92
CA LEU A 365 7.26 11.61 9.17
C LEU A 365 8.41 12.38 8.53
N ARG A 366 8.20 13.68 8.33
CA ARG A 366 9.24 14.65 8.01
C ARG A 366 10.28 14.67 9.12
N GLU A 367 11.42 15.29 8.86
CA GLU A 367 12.49 15.46 9.86
C GLU A 367 12.01 16.22 11.10
N ASP A 368 11.10 17.18 10.95
CA ASP A 368 10.51 17.95 12.04
C ASP A 368 9.38 17.24 12.80
N GLY A 369 9.08 15.99 12.45
CA GLY A 369 8.04 15.18 13.07
C GLY A 369 6.61 15.47 12.58
N THR A 370 6.43 16.29 11.57
CA THR A 370 5.13 16.52 10.93
C THR A 370 4.85 15.48 9.84
N ALA A 371 3.58 15.32 9.45
CA ALA A 371 3.19 14.38 8.40
C ALA A 371 3.79 14.77 7.04
N TRP A 372 4.43 13.81 6.38
CA TRP A 372 4.81 13.90 4.97
C TRP A 372 3.66 13.45 4.06
N SER A 373 3.29 12.20 4.18
CA SER A 373 2.18 11.54 3.52
C SER A 373 1.49 10.62 4.52
N THR A 374 0.18 10.53 4.45
CA THR A 374 -0.62 9.58 5.23
C THR A 374 -1.09 8.40 4.37
N ASP A 375 -0.66 8.36 3.12
CA ASP A 375 -0.66 7.17 2.26
C ASP A 375 0.78 6.65 2.11
N LYS A 376 0.92 5.44 1.58
CA LYS A 376 2.20 4.81 1.29
C LYS A 376 2.97 5.62 0.24
N ASP A 377 4.28 5.72 0.42
CA ASP A 377 5.15 6.48 -0.49
C ASP A 377 6.42 5.69 -0.82
N GLY A 378 6.41 5.04 -1.98
CA GLY A 378 7.53 4.26 -2.47
C GLY A 378 8.72 5.10 -2.93
N LEU A 379 8.51 6.38 -3.32
CA LEU A 379 9.60 7.26 -3.75
C LEU A 379 10.51 7.59 -2.57
N ILE A 380 9.95 8.02 -1.42
CA ILE A 380 10.77 8.34 -0.25
C ILE A 380 11.43 7.10 0.34
N LEU A 381 10.79 5.92 0.26
CA LEU A 381 11.39 4.67 0.73
C LEU A 381 12.61 4.28 -0.14
N GLY A 382 12.54 4.47 -1.45
CA GLY A 382 13.69 4.28 -2.35
C GLY A 382 14.84 5.23 -2.03
N LEU A 383 14.55 6.54 -1.92
CA LEU A 383 15.55 7.55 -1.59
C LEU A 383 16.13 7.39 -0.18
N LEU A 384 15.35 6.87 0.78
CA LEU A 384 15.84 6.54 2.13
C LEU A 384 16.95 5.49 2.09
N ALA A 385 16.88 4.52 1.17
CA ALA A 385 17.97 3.55 0.99
C ALA A 385 19.28 4.22 0.54
N ALA A 386 19.18 5.23 -0.32
CA ALA A 386 20.33 6.04 -0.74
C ALA A 386 20.84 6.94 0.40
N GLU A 387 19.96 7.51 1.22
CA GLU A 387 20.34 8.27 2.43
C GLU A 387 21.11 7.39 3.43
N MET A 388 20.62 6.17 3.70
CA MET A 388 21.33 5.21 4.56
C MET A 388 22.73 4.92 4.04
N MET A 389 22.87 4.65 2.74
CA MET A 389 24.15 4.40 2.11
C MET A 389 25.08 5.63 2.24
N ALA A 390 24.55 6.82 1.99
CA ALA A 390 25.31 8.07 2.07
C ALA A 390 25.84 8.36 3.48
N THR A 391 25.00 8.14 4.50
CA THR A 391 25.33 8.50 5.89
C THR A 391 26.16 7.45 6.61
N THR A 392 26.03 6.18 6.23
CA THR A 392 26.68 5.05 6.93
C THR A 392 27.80 4.39 6.13
N GLY A 393 27.89 4.63 4.84
CA GLY A 393 28.80 3.93 3.92
C GLY A 393 28.41 2.46 3.67
N ARG A 394 27.20 2.05 4.07
CA ARG A 394 26.73 0.65 4.05
C ARG A 394 25.34 0.57 3.44
N ASP A 395 25.12 -0.47 2.64
CA ASP A 395 23.83 -0.68 2.01
C ASP A 395 22.79 -1.31 2.97
N PRO A 396 21.47 -1.21 2.66
CA PRO A 396 20.42 -1.78 3.50
C PRO A 396 20.56 -3.30 3.75
N GLY A 397 21.18 -4.06 2.83
CA GLY A 397 21.43 -5.50 3.02
C GLY A 397 22.42 -5.76 4.14
N GLU A 398 23.49 -4.94 4.23
CA GLU A 398 24.47 -5.02 5.30
C GLU A 398 23.85 -4.63 6.66
N HIS A 399 22.99 -3.62 6.69
CA HIS A 399 22.25 -3.25 7.91
C HIS A 399 21.33 -4.40 8.36
N TYR A 400 20.66 -5.06 7.41
CA TYR A 400 19.84 -6.23 7.76
C TYR A 400 20.68 -7.40 8.28
N ALA A 401 21.89 -7.61 7.73
CA ALA A 401 22.80 -8.63 8.25
C ALA A 401 23.21 -8.37 9.73
N ASP A 402 23.33 -7.10 10.13
CA ASP A 402 23.57 -6.75 11.54
C ASP A 402 22.36 -7.10 12.42
N LEU A 403 21.14 -6.78 11.97
CA LEU A 403 19.92 -7.17 12.68
C LEU A 403 19.81 -8.69 12.85
N THR A 404 20.17 -9.46 11.82
CA THR A 404 20.11 -10.94 11.92
C THR A 404 21.18 -11.50 12.82
N ARG A 405 22.35 -10.89 12.95
CA ARG A 405 23.38 -11.29 13.92
C ARG A 405 22.94 -11.05 15.36
N GLU A 406 22.22 -9.99 15.60
CA GLU A 406 21.72 -9.63 16.94
C GLU A 406 20.48 -10.42 17.33
N PHE A 407 19.51 -10.56 16.42
CA PHE A 407 18.18 -11.07 16.72
C PHE A 407 17.87 -12.46 16.18
N GLY A 408 18.75 -13.03 15.36
CA GLY A 408 18.49 -14.24 14.58
C GLY A 408 17.91 -13.92 13.21
N ALA A 409 18.02 -14.89 12.29
CA ALA A 409 17.58 -14.75 10.90
C ALA A 409 16.21 -15.40 10.69
N PRO A 410 15.11 -14.65 10.61
CA PRO A 410 13.80 -15.23 10.40
C PRO A 410 13.64 -15.74 8.97
N VAL A 411 12.95 -16.87 8.84
CA VAL A 411 12.40 -17.36 7.57
C VAL A 411 10.92 -17.06 7.56
N TYR A 412 10.46 -16.33 6.55
CA TYR A 412 9.09 -15.89 6.41
C TYR A 412 8.53 -16.35 5.06
N GLU A 413 7.31 -16.89 5.08
CA GLU A 413 6.61 -17.28 3.85
C GLU A 413 5.12 -16.95 3.94
N ARG A 414 4.54 -16.64 2.77
CA ARG A 414 3.09 -16.55 2.55
C ARG A 414 2.65 -17.66 1.61
N ILE A 415 1.54 -18.29 1.94
CA ILE A 415 0.91 -19.33 1.13
C ILE A 415 -0.51 -18.86 0.81
N ASP A 416 -0.83 -18.80 -0.46
CA ASP A 416 -2.17 -18.51 -0.95
C ASP A 416 -2.81 -19.85 -1.38
N ALA A 417 -4.04 -20.14 -0.90
CA ALA A 417 -4.74 -21.36 -1.24
C ALA A 417 -6.23 -21.09 -1.54
N PRO A 418 -6.84 -21.80 -2.50
CA PRO A 418 -8.23 -21.60 -2.88
C PRO A 418 -9.19 -21.74 -1.70
N ALA A 419 -10.20 -20.86 -1.63
CA ALA A 419 -11.24 -20.91 -0.62
C ALA A 419 -12.58 -20.40 -1.15
N THR A 420 -13.63 -21.17 -0.90
CA THR A 420 -15.01 -20.78 -1.21
C THR A 420 -15.48 -19.64 -0.30
N LYS A 421 -16.57 -18.98 -0.66
CA LYS A 421 -17.19 -17.92 0.17
C LYS A 421 -17.52 -18.41 1.59
N ALA A 422 -18.03 -19.65 1.73
CA ALA A 422 -18.35 -20.24 3.03
C ALA A 422 -17.06 -20.48 3.88
N GLN A 423 -15.99 -20.97 3.26
CA GLN A 423 -14.69 -21.15 3.90
C GLN A 423 -14.06 -19.82 4.31
N LYS A 424 -14.16 -18.79 3.46
CA LYS A 424 -13.71 -17.44 3.78
C LYS A 424 -14.47 -16.85 4.98
N ALA A 425 -15.79 -17.05 5.04
CA ALA A 425 -16.62 -16.62 6.17
C ALA A 425 -16.22 -17.34 7.48
N ALA A 426 -15.98 -18.65 7.42
CA ALA A 426 -15.54 -19.42 8.56
C ALA A 426 -14.16 -19.00 9.07
N LEU A 427 -13.23 -18.68 8.18
CA LEU A 427 -11.92 -18.15 8.56
C LEU A 427 -12.02 -16.77 9.23
N SER A 428 -12.91 -15.90 8.73
CA SER A 428 -13.16 -14.59 9.35
C SER A 428 -13.77 -14.71 10.77
N ALA A 429 -14.48 -15.79 11.04
CA ALA A 429 -15.12 -16.08 12.31
C ALA A 429 -14.27 -16.98 13.23
N LEU A 430 -12.99 -17.23 12.90
CA LEU A 430 -12.10 -18.03 13.73
C LEU A 430 -12.03 -17.49 15.16
N SER A 431 -12.12 -18.40 16.11
CA SER A 431 -12.01 -18.12 17.55
C SER A 431 -10.77 -18.79 18.14
N PRO A 432 -10.10 -18.17 19.11
CA PRO A 432 -9.03 -18.83 19.88
C PRO A 432 -9.42 -20.17 20.49
N SER A 433 -10.70 -20.34 20.84
CA SER A 433 -11.24 -21.60 21.40
C SER A 433 -11.13 -22.81 20.46
N LEU A 434 -10.95 -22.59 19.17
CA LEU A 434 -10.73 -23.66 18.18
C LEU A 434 -9.29 -24.20 18.21
N VAL A 435 -8.35 -23.47 18.81
CA VAL A 435 -6.96 -23.88 18.97
C VAL A 435 -6.82 -24.59 20.33
N THR A 436 -6.94 -25.91 20.34
CA THR A 436 -6.78 -26.71 21.54
C THR A 436 -5.32 -27.05 21.89
N ALA A 437 -4.42 -26.83 20.92
CA ALA A 437 -2.98 -27.06 21.10
C ALA A 437 -2.39 -26.04 22.08
N LYS A 438 -1.45 -26.49 22.90
CA LYS A 438 -0.69 -25.64 23.83
C LYS A 438 0.66 -25.23 23.23
N THR A 439 1.07 -25.88 22.16
CA THR A 439 2.33 -25.65 21.46
C THR A 439 2.10 -25.47 19.97
N LEU A 440 3.00 -24.77 19.31
CA LEU A 440 3.10 -24.60 17.86
C LEU A 440 4.55 -24.91 17.46
N ALA A 441 4.74 -25.90 16.59
CA ALA A 441 6.05 -26.42 16.18
C ALA A 441 6.98 -26.79 17.37
N GLY A 442 6.39 -27.23 18.50
CA GLY A 442 7.10 -27.59 19.72
C GLY A 442 7.34 -26.45 20.70
N GLU A 443 7.09 -25.20 20.35
CA GLU A 443 7.17 -24.06 21.26
C GLU A 443 5.82 -23.78 21.94
N ARG A 444 5.86 -23.31 23.19
CA ARG A 444 4.66 -22.86 23.90
C ARG A 444 3.99 -21.72 23.18
N ILE A 445 2.68 -21.79 22.98
CA ILE A 445 1.87 -20.70 22.47
C ILE A 445 1.76 -19.61 23.53
N GLU A 446 2.16 -18.39 23.19
CA GLU A 446 2.13 -17.20 24.04
C GLU A 446 0.87 -16.36 23.83
N ALA A 447 0.38 -16.29 22.58
CA ALA A 447 -0.82 -15.54 22.24
C ALA A 447 -1.61 -16.15 21.08
N MET A 448 -2.93 -15.96 21.14
CA MET A 448 -3.88 -16.29 20.08
C MET A 448 -4.76 -15.05 19.86
N LEU A 449 -4.62 -14.41 18.69
CA LEU A 449 -5.19 -13.10 18.43
C LEU A 449 -6.25 -13.18 17.32
N THR A 450 -7.42 -12.64 17.58
CA THR A 450 -8.46 -12.33 16.57
C THR A 450 -8.68 -10.83 16.42
N THR A 451 -8.10 -10.06 17.33
CA THR A 451 -8.02 -8.59 17.28
C THR A 451 -6.58 -8.14 17.33
N ALA A 452 -6.28 -7.03 16.67
CA ALA A 452 -4.93 -6.47 16.63
C ALA A 452 -4.58 -5.76 17.95
N PRO A 453 -3.39 -6.01 18.55
CA PRO A 453 -3.00 -5.42 19.83
C PRO A 453 -2.94 -3.89 19.83
N GLY A 454 -2.60 -3.28 18.70
CA GLY A 454 -2.39 -1.84 18.60
C GLY A 454 -3.67 -1.02 18.67
N ASN A 455 -4.80 -1.54 18.17
CA ASN A 455 -6.04 -0.76 18.06
C ASN A 455 -7.32 -1.54 18.42
N GLY A 456 -7.21 -2.81 18.82
CA GLY A 456 -8.36 -3.66 19.16
C GLY A 456 -9.25 -4.07 17.98
N ALA A 457 -8.91 -3.67 16.76
CA ALA A 457 -9.71 -3.99 15.58
C ALA A 457 -9.57 -5.48 15.19
N ALA A 458 -10.66 -6.06 14.66
CA ALA A 458 -10.66 -7.44 14.20
C ALA A 458 -9.65 -7.64 13.06
N ILE A 459 -8.81 -8.68 13.17
CA ILE A 459 -7.84 -9.02 12.11
C ILE A 459 -8.49 -9.78 10.94
N GLY A 460 -9.74 -10.18 11.08
CA GLY A 460 -10.47 -10.97 10.07
C GLY A 460 -9.92 -12.38 9.90
N GLY A 461 -9.41 -12.98 10.96
CA GLY A 461 -8.80 -14.31 10.98
C GLY A 461 -8.20 -14.62 12.34
N LEU A 462 -7.19 -15.48 12.37
CA LEU A 462 -6.50 -15.88 13.59
C LEU A 462 -4.99 -15.76 13.41
N LYS A 463 -4.31 -15.17 14.41
CA LYS A 463 -2.85 -15.21 14.56
C LYS A 463 -2.49 -15.99 15.82
N VAL A 464 -1.54 -16.92 15.72
CA VAL A 464 -0.98 -17.70 16.84
C VAL A 464 0.50 -17.38 16.93
N VAL A 465 0.98 -17.06 18.13
CA VAL A 465 2.33 -16.55 18.38
C VAL A 465 3.03 -17.41 19.43
N THR A 466 4.30 -17.70 19.19
CA THR A 466 5.28 -18.31 20.12
C THR A 466 6.47 -17.37 20.29
N ALA A 467 7.44 -17.71 21.11
CA ALA A 467 8.65 -16.92 21.33
C ALA A 467 9.48 -16.67 20.06
N ASN A 468 9.53 -17.66 19.15
CA ASN A 468 10.37 -17.59 17.95
C ASN A 468 9.62 -17.84 16.64
N GLY A 469 8.29 -17.90 16.68
CA GLY A 469 7.52 -18.11 15.46
C GLY A 469 6.06 -17.73 15.61
N TRP A 470 5.39 -17.60 14.48
CA TRP A 470 3.96 -17.30 14.43
C TRP A 470 3.36 -17.74 13.10
N PHE A 471 2.06 -17.91 13.09
CA PHE A 471 1.29 -17.88 11.83
C PHE A 471 0.07 -16.98 11.97
N ALA A 472 -0.41 -16.47 10.82
CA ALA A 472 -1.68 -15.78 10.69
C ALA A 472 -2.45 -16.32 9.47
N ALA A 473 -3.70 -16.70 9.68
CA ALA A 473 -4.58 -17.20 8.62
C ALA A 473 -5.77 -16.26 8.46
N ARG A 474 -6.01 -15.77 7.23
CA ARG A 474 -7.11 -14.87 6.92
C ARG A 474 -7.62 -15.03 5.48
N PRO A 475 -8.91 -14.77 5.20
CA PRO A 475 -9.41 -14.75 3.83
C PRO A 475 -8.85 -13.55 3.06
N SER A 476 -8.71 -13.71 1.74
CA SER A 476 -8.53 -12.56 0.84
C SER A 476 -9.83 -11.78 0.71
N GLY A 477 -9.73 -10.45 0.74
CA GLY A 477 -10.89 -9.56 0.52
C GLY A 477 -11.32 -9.47 -0.95
N THR A 478 -10.39 -9.72 -1.87
CA THR A 478 -10.58 -9.48 -3.32
C THR A 478 -10.54 -10.75 -4.16
N GLU A 479 -9.94 -11.83 -3.66
CA GLU A 479 -9.72 -13.08 -4.39
C GLU A 479 -10.41 -14.26 -3.68
N ASP A 480 -10.69 -15.33 -4.40
CA ASP A 480 -11.27 -16.57 -3.84
C ASP A 480 -10.18 -17.49 -3.27
N VAL A 481 -9.35 -16.90 -2.39
CA VAL A 481 -8.27 -17.59 -1.67
C VAL A 481 -8.28 -17.21 -0.18
N TYR A 482 -7.65 -18.05 0.62
CA TYR A 482 -7.15 -17.61 1.94
C TYR A 482 -5.64 -17.47 1.89
N LYS A 483 -5.12 -16.63 2.78
CA LYS A 483 -3.69 -16.35 2.92
C LYS A 483 -3.23 -16.86 4.27
N LEU A 484 -2.19 -17.69 4.25
CA LEU A 484 -1.48 -18.18 5.43
C LEU A 484 -0.10 -17.54 5.43
N TYR A 485 0.15 -16.71 6.41
CA TYR A 485 1.46 -16.11 6.68
C TYR A 485 2.12 -16.87 7.82
N ALA A 486 3.39 -17.15 7.73
CA ALA A 486 4.14 -17.79 8.79
C ALA A 486 5.59 -17.31 8.83
N GLU A 487 6.16 -17.27 10.03
CA GLU A 487 7.56 -16.90 10.25
C GLU A 487 8.15 -17.75 11.37
N SER A 488 9.44 -18.07 11.24
CA SER A 488 10.22 -18.73 12.29
C SER A 488 11.63 -18.16 12.36
N PHE A 489 12.09 -17.81 13.55
CA PHE A 489 13.48 -17.43 13.84
C PHE A 489 14.39 -18.65 14.07
N LEU A 490 13.83 -19.86 14.10
CA LEU A 490 14.54 -21.12 14.30
C LEU A 490 14.85 -21.84 12.97
N GLY A 491 14.61 -21.17 11.82
CA GLY A 491 14.94 -21.68 10.49
C GLY A 491 13.78 -22.34 9.75
N ALA A 492 14.10 -22.98 8.62
CA ALA A 492 13.12 -23.49 7.66
C ALA A 492 12.32 -24.71 8.15
N ASP A 493 12.94 -25.61 8.91
CA ASP A 493 12.25 -26.82 9.40
C ASP A 493 11.17 -26.49 10.43
N PRO A 494 11.41 -25.63 11.44
CA PRO A 494 10.34 -25.13 12.30
C PRO A 494 9.27 -24.35 11.52
N LEU A 495 9.64 -23.55 10.51
CA LEU A 495 8.66 -22.87 9.67
C LEU A 495 7.72 -23.85 8.98
N ARG A 496 8.24 -24.90 8.36
CA ARG A 496 7.41 -25.94 7.73
C ARG A 496 6.43 -26.58 8.72
N ARG A 497 6.89 -26.90 9.93
CA ARG A 497 6.01 -27.43 10.99
C ARG A 497 4.91 -26.45 11.38
N ILE A 498 5.23 -25.16 11.53
CA ILE A 498 4.23 -24.11 11.77
C ILE A 498 3.16 -24.13 10.67
N GLN A 499 3.58 -24.17 9.41
CA GLN A 499 2.68 -24.17 8.26
C GLN A 499 1.79 -25.43 8.20
N GLU A 500 2.35 -26.61 8.50
CA GLU A 500 1.62 -27.88 8.54
C GLU A 500 0.55 -27.88 9.65
N GLU A 501 0.92 -27.45 10.86
CA GLU A 501 0.00 -27.35 11.99
C GLU A 501 -1.10 -26.32 11.75
N ALA A 502 -0.77 -25.17 11.13
CA ALA A 502 -1.74 -24.15 10.72
C ALA A 502 -2.72 -24.68 9.66
N ARG A 503 -2.22 -25.37 8.63
CA ARG A 503 -3.07 -26.01 7.59
C ARG A 503 -3.99 -27.07 8.19
N ALA A 504 -3.49 -27.89 9.12
CA ALA A 504 -4.30 -28.90 9.81
C ALA A 504 -5.44 -28.26 10.64
N LEU A 505 -5.17 -27.11 11.27
CA LEU A 505 -6.19 -26.34 11.97
C LEU A 505 -7.26 -25.81 10.98
N ILE A 506 -6.85 -25.17 9.88
CA ILE A 506 -7.75 -24.64 8.85
C ILE A 506 -8.59 -25.77 8.23
N ALA A 507 -8.00 -26.92 7.92
CA ALA A 507 -8.71 -28.08 7.38
C ALA A 507 -9.79 -28.61 8.34
N ARG A 508 -9.55 -28.63 9.65
CA ARG A 508 -10.57 -28.99 10.65
C ARG A 508 -11.74 -28.02 10.64
N VAL A 509 -11.46 -26.71 10.55
CA VAL A 509 -12.51 -25.68 10.44
C VAL A 509 -13.35 -25.87 9.18
N PHE A 510 -12.72 -26.14 8.03
CA PHE A 510 -13.44 -26.38 6.78
C PHE A 510 -14.27 -27.67 6.81
N SER A 511 -13.76 -28.73 7.44
CA SER A 511 -14.49 -30.01 7.57
C SER A 511 -15.73 -29.88 8.46
N SER A 512 -15.73 -28.97 9.43
CA SER A 512 -16.90 -28.72 10.28
C SER A 512 -18.06 -28.07 9.51
N LEU A 513 -17.78 -27.29 8.44
CA LEU A 513 -18.79 -26.71 7.57
C LEU A 513 -19.57 -27.79 6.79
N GLY A 514 -18.90 -28.86 6.35
CA GLY A 514 -19.52 -29.95 5.60
C GLY A 514 -20.45 -30.86 6.44
N ARG A 515 -20.28 -30.86 7.77
CA ARG A 515 -21.09 -31.67 8.69
C ARG A 515 -22.37 -30.97 9.17
N GLY A 516 -22.47 -29.65 8.96
CA GLY A 516 -23.66 -28.87 9.35
C GLY A 516 -24.82 -28.87 8.34
N SER A 517 -24.69 -29.53 7.19
CA SER A 517 -25.67 -29.52 6.09
C SER A 517 -26.45 -30.83 5.93
N HIS A 518 -26.64 -31.62 7.00
CA HIS A 518 -27.69 -32.65 6.98
C HIS A 518 -28.94 -32.06 7.67
N PRO A 519 -30.00 -31.73 6.93
CA PRO A 519 -31.31 -31.56 7.53
C PRO A 519 -31.73 -32.91 8.09
N GLY A 520 -32.06 -32.94 9.37
CA GLY A 520 -32.60 -34.13 10.00
C GLY A 520 -33.73 -34.71 9.18
N ALA A 521 -33.63 -35.99 8.86
CA ALA A 521 -34.74 -36.75 8.32
C ALA A 521 -35.91 -36.67 9.33
N LEU A 522 -36.96 -36.00 8.93
CA LEU A 522 -38.26 -36.14 9.59
C LEU A 522 -38.79 -37.57 9.29
N HIS A 523 -38.91 -38.37 10.32
CA HIS A 523 -39.81 -39.51 10.35
C HIS A 523 -41.23 -39.07 10.66
#